data_c958b5c64fe139d9c4cfe7376f21912e
#
_entry.id   c958b5c64fe139d9c4cfe7376f21912e
#
_cell.length_a   1.000
_cell.length_b   1.000
_cell.length_c   1.000
_cell.angle_alpha   90.00
_cell.angle_beta   90.00
_cell.angle_gamma   90.00
#
_symmetry.space_group_name_H-M   'P 1'
#
loop_
_entity.id
_entity.type
_entity.pdbx_description
1 polymer ?
#
loop_
_entity_poly.entity_id
_entity_poly.type
_entity_poly.pdbx_seq_one_letter_code
_entity_poly.pdbx_strand_id
1 'polypeptide(L)'
;MACELKLKPNSDMESHVEILRYDRIESRYLTTGDFSALQEMNTEYPTETRTLVENVLKLGAVYEPDINSRFLNFYQDTTLQTLITDAEIQYASIDDINKKLSSAFGKAQKELSRFKMPKVYAQIGALDQSIIVGDKTIGICLDKYLGEDYPLYTKYYSKNQCKTMSREYIVPDCLSFYLLSIYQMPNFDQRSQQEKDLHMGKVMYAVN
;
A
#
# COMPACT_ATOMS: atom_id res chain seq x y z
N MET A 1 -41.73 0.19 39.26
CA MET A 1 -41.52 0.35 37.78
C MET A 1 -40.17 0.99 37.59
N ALA A 2 -39.17 0.19 37.26
CA ALA A 2 -37.82 0.67 36.96
C ALA A 2 -37.73 0.90 35.45
N CYS A 3 -37.49 2.15 35.02
CA CYS A 3 -37.18 2.47 33.65
C CYS A 3 -35.75 2.02 33.36
N GLU A 4 -35.58 0.93 32.60
CA GLU A 4 -34.31 0.56 31.98
C GLU A 4 -33.98 1.58 30.88
N LEU A 5 -33.04 2.46 31.17
CA LEU A 5 -32.36 3.26 30.17
C LEU A 5 -31.49 2.31 29.32
N LYS A 6 -32.00 1.87 28.17
CA LYS A 6 -31.19 1.24 27.12
C LYS A 6 -30.32 2.34 26.52
N LEU A 7 -29.09 2.45 27.01
CA LEU A 7 -28.01 3.16 26.32
C LEU A 7 -27.84 2.49 24.94
N LYS A 8 -28.12 3.24 23.87
CA LYS A 8 -27.71 2.84 22.51
C LYS A 8 -26.19 2.72 22.55
N PRO A 9 -25.60 1.62 22.01
CA PRO A 9 -24.15 1.58 21.88
C PRO A 9 -23.71 2.76 21.02
N ASN A 10 -22.71 3.49 21.53
CA ASN A 10 -22.11 4.63 20.87
C ASN A 10 -21.55 4.14 19.52
N SER A 11 -22.17 4.49 18.41
CA SER A 11 -21.79 4.08 17.06
C SER A 11 -20.64 4.93 16.48
N ASP A 12 -19.98 5.72 17.31
CA ASP A 12 -18.83 6.53 16.95
C ASP A 12 -17.52 5.88 17.40
N MET A 13 -17.33 4.59 17.11
CA MET A 13 -15.97 4.10 16.92
C MET A 13 -15.49 4.69 15.59
N GLU A 14 -14.79 5.82 15.66
CA GLU A 14 -14.02 6.31 14.52
C GLU A 14 -13.16 5.14 14.03
N SER A 15 -13.39 4.73 12.80
CA SER A 15 -12.61 3.69 12.16
C SER A 15 -11.17 4.19 12.07
N HIS A 16 -10.32 3.70 12.97
CA HIS A 16 -8.91 4.09 13.03
C HIS A 16 -8.10 3.16 12.12
N VAL A 17 -7.43 3.74 11.14
CA VAL A 17 -6.45 3.05 10.29
C VAL A 17 -5.06 3.49 10.73
N GLU A 18 -4.24 2.53 11.09
CA GLU A 18 -2.82 2.73 11.34
C GLU A 18 -2.04 1.96 10.29
N ILE A 19 -1.19 2.65 9.54
CA ILE A 19 -0.30 2.03 8.57
C ILE A 19 0.86 1.40 9.32
N LEU A 20 1.00 0.08 9.19
CA LEU A 20 2.12 -0.65 9.75
C LEU A 20 3.41 -0.29 9.01
N ARG A 21 4.43 0.05 9.76
CA ARG A 21 5.71 0.55 9.23
C ARG A 21 6.67 -0.59 8.88
N TYR A 22 6.21 -1.52 8.03
CA TYR A 22 7.06 -2.59 7.51
C TYR A 22 8.26 -2.02 6.72
N ASP A 23 8.07 -0.88 6.02
CA ASP A 23 9.14 -0.13 5.34
C ASP A 23 10.36 0.16 6.24
N ARG A 24 10.17 0.38 7.54
CA ARG A 24 11.26 0.67 8.47
C ARG A 24 12.11 -0.56 8.80
N ILE A 25 11.44 -1.69 8.96
CA ILE A 25 12.09 -2.97 9.24
C ILE A 25 12.83 -3.45 7.99
N GLU A 26 12.16 -3.36 6.85
CA GLU A 26 12.70 -3.63 5.53
C GLU A 26 13.96 -2.80 5.25
N SER A 27 13.88 -1.46 5.41
CA SER A 27 14.99 -0.54 5.22
C SER A 27 16.18 -0.88 6.13
N ARG A 28 15.94 -1.16 7.42
CA ARG A 28 17.00 -1.57 8.36
C ARG A 28 17.74 -2.81 7.87
N TYR A 29 17.03 -3.84 7.39
CA TYR A 29 17.68 -5.01 6.81
C TYR A 29 18.44 -4.68 5.54
N LEU A 30 17.84 -3.96 4.60
CA LEU A 30 18.40 -3.71 3.27
C LEU A 30 19.58 -2.75 3.26
N THR A 31 19.68 -1.84 4.23
CA THR A 31 20.78 -0.86 4.32
C THR A 31 21.92 -1.33 5.21
N THR A 32 21.66 -2.12 6.26
CA THR A 32 22.66 -2.52 7.25
C THR A 32 22.95 -4.01 7.27
N GLY A 33 22.13 -4.84 6.64
CA GLY A 33 22.22 -6.29 6.74
C GLY A 33 21.82 -6.85 8.11
N ASP A 34 21.02 -6.10 8.89
CA ASP A 34 20.61 -6.50 10.25
C ASP A 34 19.74 -7.75 10.24
N PHE A 35 20.29 -8.88 10.69
CA PHE A 35 19.57 -10.15 10.77
C PHE A 35 18.38 -10.12 11.74
N SER A 36 18.38 -9.25 12.75
CA SER A 36 17.22 -9.11 13.63
C SER A 36 16.02 -8.51 12.89
N ALA A 37 16.26 -7.56 11.99
CA ALA A 37 15.24 -7.03 11.12
C ALA A 37 14.70 -8.09 10.14
N LEU A 38 15.58 -8.91 9.55
CA LEU A 38 15.15 -10.02 8.70
C LEU A 38 14.29 -11.04 9.47
N GLN A 39 14.65 -11.34 10.71
CA GLN A 39 13.86 -12.23 11.56
C GLN A 39 12.48 -11.63 11.85
N GLU A 40 12.40 -10.34 12.18
CA GLU A 40 11.16 -9.61 12.42
C GLU A 40 10.27 -9.61 11.16
N MET A 41 10.85 -9.36 9.97
CA MET A 41 10.15 -9.46 8.68
C MET A 41 9.50 -10.84 8.49
N ASN A 42 10.22 -11.91 8.81
CA ASN A 42 9.76 -13.28 8.58
C ASN A 42 8.76 -13.77 9.65
N THR A 43 8.82 -13.26 10.88
CA THR A 43 7.98 -13.72 11.99
C THR A 43 6.74 -12.87 12.22
N GLU A 44 6.84 -11.54 12.08
CA GLU A 44 5.74 -10.62 12.34
C GLU A 44 5.04 -10.16 11.05
N TYR A 45 5.76 -10.19 9.91
CA TYR A 45 5.27 -9.77 8.60
C TYR A 45 5.44 -10.83 7.49
N PRO A 46 5.13 -12.11 7.75
CA PRO A 46 5.42 -13.19 6.78
C PRO A 46 4.67 -13.03 5.47
N THR A 47 3.45 -12.50 5.49
CA THR A 47 2.64 -12.28 4.29
C THR A 47 3.17 -11.11 3.47
N GLU A 48 3.51 -10.01 4.13
CA GLU A 48 4.09 -8.80 3.55
C GLU A 48 5.43 -9.13 2.88
N THR A 49 6.32 -9.82 3.63
CA THR A 49 7.64 -10.25 3.15
C THR A 49 7.51 -11.18 1.94
N ARG A 50 6.63 -12.18 2.00
CA ARG A 50 6.37 -13.07 0.86
C ARG A 50 5.85 -12.29 -0.34
N THR A 51 4.88 -11.41 -0.15
CA THR A 51 4.31 -10.61 -1.24
C THR A 51 5.37 -9.74 -1.89
N LEU A 52 6.23 -9.10 -1.11
CA LEU A 52 7.33 -8.30 -1.63
C LEU A 52 8.30 -9.16 -2.44
N VAL A 53 8.83 -10.23 -1.86
CA VAL A 53 9.90 -11.04 -2.46
C VAL A 53 9.41 -11.84 -3.69
N GLU A 54 8.25 -12.49 -3.58
CA GLU A 54 7.75 -13.39 -4.62
C GLU A 54 6.95 -12.67 -5.70
N ASN A 55 6.10 -11.71 -5.34
CA ASN A 55 5.12 -11.13 -6.26
C ASN A 55 5.53 -9.76 -6.80
N VAL A 56 6.17 -8.92 -5.98
CA VAL A 56 6.63 -7.59 -6.38
C VAL A 56 7.99 -7.69 -7.05
N LEU A 57 9.00 -8.12 -6.31
CA LEU A 57 10.38 -8.17 -6.80
C LEU A 57 10.68 -9.42 -7.65
N LYS A 58 9.86 -10.46 -7.57
CA LYS A 58 9.96 -11.71 -8.33
C LYS A 58 11.34 -12.38 -8.21
N LEU A 59 11.92 -12.34 -7.01
CA LEU A 59 13.26 -12.84 -6.72
C LEU A 59 13.30 -14.37 -6.57
N GLY A 60 12.17 -14.99 -6.27
CA GLY A 60 12.04 -16.43 -6.02
C GLY A 60 11.13 -16.68 -4.81
N ALA A 61 10.98 -17.95 -4.44
CA ALA A 61 10.12 -18.31 -3.31
C ALA A 61 10.83 -18.07 -1.98
N VAL A 62 10.10 -17.58 -0.95
CA VAL A 62 10.68 -17.22 0.35
C VAL A 62 11.34 -18.39 1.11
N TYR A 63 11.02 -19.63 0.73
CA TYR A 63 11.62 -20.84 1.32
C TYR A 63 12.91 -21.30 0.63
N GLU A 64 13.35 -20.64 -0.46
CA GLU A 64 14.59 -20.98 -1.15
C GLU A 64 15.80 -20.63 -0.26
N PRO A 65 16.84 -21.51 -0.17
CA PRO A 65 17.93 -21.34 0.78
C PRO A 65 18.73 -20.05 0.64
N ASP A 66 18.80 -19.50 -0.59
CA ASP A 66 19.57 -18.30 -0.93
C ASP A 66 18.70 -17.03 -1.11
N ILE A 67 17.41 -17.11 -0.84
CA ILE A 67 16.49 -16.00 -1.08
C ILE A 67 16.86 -14.73 -0.34
N ASN A 68 17.30 -14.86 0.90
CA ASN A 68 17.71 -13.72 1.73
C ASN A 68 18.94 -13.01 1.14
N SER A 69 19.89 -13.78 0.60
CA SER A 69 21.06 -13.22 -0.08
C SER A 69 20.67 -12.55 -1.42
N ARG A 70 19.77 -13.15 -2.19
CA ARG A 70 19.24 -12.52 -3.42
C ARG A 70 18.50 -11.22 -3.10
N PHE A 71 17.69 -11.22 -2.06
CA PHE A 71 16.93 -10.04 -1.64
C PHE A 71 17.85 -8.91 -1.20
N LEU A 72 18.86 -9.20 -0.36
CA LEU A 72 19.86 -8.22 0.06
C LEU A 72 20.66 -7.70 -1.14
N ASN A 73 21.16 -8.60 -1.99
CA ASN A 73 21.96 -8.25 -3.16
C ASN A 73 21.19 -7.41 -4.18
N PHE A 74 19.89 -7.66 -4.35
CA PHE A 74 19.04 -6.86 -5.24
C PHE A 74 19.07 -5.37 -4.86
N TYR A 75 19.03 -5.08 -3.58
CA TYR A 75 19.06 -3.71 -3.07
C TYR A 75 20.47 -3.14 -2.85
N GLN A 76 21.55 -3.84 -3.22
CA GLN A 76 22.92 -3.28 -3.18
C GLN A 76 23.18 -2.24 -4.29
N ASP A 77 22.27 -2.11 -5.25
CA ASP A 77 22.34 -1.02 -6.24
C ASP A 77 22.25 0.35 -5.58
N THR A 78 23.17 1.25 -5.93
CA THR A 78 23.27 2.57 -5.29
C THR A 78 22.02 3.43 -5.52
N THR A 79 21.32 3.24 -6.64
CA THR A 79 20.08 3.93 -6.94
C THR A 79 18.97 3.48 -6.00
N LEU A 80 18.88 2.16 -5.74
CA LEU A 80 17.89 1.61 -4.80
C LEU A 80 18.22 1.99 -3.35
N GLN A 81 19.50 2.05 -2.96
CA GLN A 81 19.91 2.53 -1.64
C GLN A 81 19.53 4.00 -1.43
N THR A 82 19.72 4.85 -2.46
CA THR A 82 19.27 6.25 -2.42
C THR A 82 17.75 6.33 -2.30
N LEU A 83 17.02 5.52 -3.06
CA LEU A 83 15.56 5.46 -3.03
C LEU A 83 15.00 5.11 -1.64
N ILE A 84 15.63 4.13 -0.96
CA ILE A 84 15.29 3.77 0.43
C ILE A 84 15.50 4.97 1.34
N THR A 85 16.66 5.60 1.27
CA THR A 85 17.01 6.75 2.12
C THR A 85 16.07 7.92 1.91
N ASP A 86 15.74 8.26 0.66
CA ASP A 86 14.83 9.35 0.33
C ASP A 86 13.40 9.06 0.82
N ALA A 87 12.95 7.81 0.70
CA ALA A 87 11.65 7.39 1.24
C ALA A 87 11.64 7.46 2.78
N GLU A 88 12.70 7.06 3.46
CA GLU A 88 12.82 7.18 4.91
C GLU A 88 12.71 8.63 5.39
N ILE A 89 13.40 9.54 4.73
CA ILE A 89 13.40 10.96 5.07
C ILE A 89 12.00 11.56 4.84
N GLN A 90 11.45 11.36 3.64
CA GLN A 90 10.17 11.96 3.27
C GLN A 90 8.99 11.43 4.08
N TYR A 91 9.04 10.15 4.46
CA TYR A 91 8.00 9.47 5.24
C TYR A 91 8.43 9.23 6.69
N ALA A 92 9.24 10.11 7.27
CA ALA A 92 9.61 10.07 8.69
C ALA A 92 8.35 10.05 9.58
N SER A 93 7.33 10.88 9.27
CA SER A 93 5.97 10.79 9.79
C SER A 93 4.96 10.54 8.68
N ILE A 94 3.93 9.73 9.00
CA ILE A 94 2.80 9.42 8.12
C ILE A 94 1.45 9.69 8.81
N ASP A 95 1.43 10.49 9.86
CA ASP A 95 0.23 10.77 10.68
C ASP A 95 -0.89 11.41 9.87
N ASP A 96 -0.54 12.29 8.93
CA ASP A 96 -1.50 12.90 8.00
C ASP A 96 -2.14 11.87 7.06
N ILE A 97 -1.36 10.87 6.60
CA ILE A 97 -1.86 9.78 5.75
C ILE A 97 -2.78 8.88 6.59
N ASN A 98 -2.39 8.48 7.80
CA ASN A 98 -3.21 7.71 8.72
C ASN A 98 -4.57 8.38 8.97
N LYS A 99 -4.55 9.69 9.24
CA LYS A 99 -5.77 10.48 9.46
C LYS A 99 -6.66 10.53 8.22
N LYS A 100 -6.09 10.77 7.05
CA LYS A 100 -6.83 10.82 5.78
C LYS A 100 -7.40 9.45 5.40
N LEU A 101 -6.63 8.37 5.55
CA LEU A 101 -7.10 7.00 5.31
C LEU A 101 -8.23 6.62 6.26
N SER A 102 -8.10 6.91 7.56
CA SER A 102 -9.15 6.66 8.55
C SER A 102 -10.46 7.35 8.14
N SER A 103 -10.38 8.61 7.70
CA SER A 103 -11.56 9.36 7.24
C SER A 103 -12.16 8.76 5.97
N ALA A 104 -11.35 8.48 4.94
CA ALA A 104 -11.79 7.95 3.67
C ALA A 104 -12.39 6.55 3.80
N PHE A 105 -11.70 5.65 4.50
CA PHE A 105 -12.16 4.28 4.71
C PHE A 105 -13.38 4.21 5.64
N GLY A 106 -13.46 5.11 6.63
CA GLY A 106 -14.63 5.24 7.48
C GLY A 106 -15.89 5.66 6.72
N LYS A 107 -15.76 6.58 5.76
CA LYS A 107 -16.86 6.93 4.83
C LYS A 107 -17.23 5.73 3.95
N ALA A 108 -16.23 5.10 3.30
CA ALA A 108 -16.45 3.96 2.43
C ALA A 108 -17.14 2.79 3.18
N GLN A 109 -16.77 2.54 4.44
CA GLN A 109 -17.40 1.50 5.27
C GLN A 109 -18.87 1.81 5.59
N LYS A 110 -19.23 3.08 5.76
CA LYS A 110 -20.62 3.50 6.02
C LYS A 110 -21.48 3.43 4.77
N GLU A 111 -20.92 3.74 3.61
CA GLU A 111 -21.68 3.90 2.36
C GLU A 111 -21.69 2.64 1.48
N LEU A 112 -20.64 1.82 1.56
CA LEU A 112 -20.42 0.68 0.68
C LEU A 112 -20.52 -0.65 1.43
N SER A 113 -21.60 -1.39 1.21
CA SER A 113 -21.93 -2.62 1.95
C SER A 113 -20.87 -3.75 1.86
N ARG A 114 -20.08 -3.78 0.78
CA ARG A 114 -19.00 -4.76 0.59
C ARG A 114 -17.67 -4.29 1.16
N PHE A 115 -17.55 -3.01 1.52
CA PHE A 115 -16.28 -2.48 2.03
C PHE A 115 -16.01 -3.04 3.42
N LYS A 116 -14.86 -3.65 3.58
CA LYS A 116 -14.33 -4.10 4.88
C LYS A 116 -13.01 -3.41 5.12
N MET A 117 -12.77 -2.94 6.33
CA MET A 117 -11.53 -2.28 6.69
C MET A 117 -10.33 -3.20 6.43
N PRO A 118 -9.40 -2.83 5.53
CA PRO A 118 -8.19 -3.60 5.29
C PRO A 118 -7.11 -3.29 6.34
N LYS A 119 -6.20 -4.23 6.55
CA LYS A 119 -4.91 -3.97 7.17
C LYS A 119 -4.03 -3.21 6.18
N VAL A 120 -3.41 -2.11 6.58
CA VAL A 120 -2.57 -1.30 5.70
C VAL A 120 -1.13 -1.32 6.18
N TYR A 121 -0.18 -1.50 5.28
CA TYR A 121 1.25 -1.46 5.57
C TYR A 121 2.02 -0.66 4.52
N ALA A 122 3.15 -0.10 4.91
CA ALA A 122 4.08 0.59 4.01
C ALA A 122 5.29 -0.30 3.70
N GLN A 123 5.82 -0.20 2.50
CA GLN A 123 7.02 -0.91 2.04
C GLN A 123 7.78 -0.11 0.98
N ILE A 124 8.95 -0.62 0.55
CA ILE A 124 9.76 -0.10 -0.57
C ILE A 124 9.72 -1.14 -1.69
N GLY A 125 9.08 -0.81 -2.81
CA GLY A 125 8.79 -1.75 -3.90
C GLY A 125 9.74 -1.65 -5.11
N ALA A 126 10.87 -0.98 -5.00
CA ALA A 126 11.83 -0.75 -6.09
C ALA A 126 11.17 -0.20 -7.37
N LEU A 127 10.20 0.68 -7.22
CA LEU A 127 9.43 1.34 -8.30
C LEU A 127 8.57 0.40 -9.16
N ASP A 128 8.37 -0.86 -8.78
CA ASP A 128 7.56 -1.79 -9.59
C ASP A 128 6.07 -1.46 -9.49
N GLN A 129 5.52 -1.43 -8.28
CA GLN A 129 4.10 -1.18 -8.04
C GLN A 129 3.90 0.00 -7.09
N SER A 130 2.73 0.66 -7.16
CA SER A 130 2.37 1.75 -6.24
C SER A 130 1.56 1.24 -5.05
N ILE A 131 0.49 0.49 -5.34
CA ILE A 131 -0.39 -0.11 -4.34
C ILE A 131 -0.52 -1.60 -4.64
N ILE A 132 -0.42 -2.41 -3.60
CA ILE A 132 -0.59 -3.85 -3.65
C ILE A 132 -1.84 -4.20 -2.86
N VAL A 133 -2.79 -4.89 -3.49
CA VAL A 133 -4.01 -5.32 -2.82
C VAL A 133 -3.98 -6.83 -2.65
N GLY A 134 -4.00 -7.28 -1.40
CA GLY A 134 -4.12 -8.69 -1.03
C GLY A 134 -5.49 -9.00 -0.43
N ASP A 135 -5.63 -10.20 0.17
CA ASP A 135 -6.85 -10.55 0.92
C ASP A 135 -6.96 -9.69 2.18
N LYS A 136 -7.81 -8.67 2.12
CA LYS A 136 -8.03 -7.68 3.19
C LYS A 136 -6.77 -6.92 3.62
N THR A 137 -5.81 -6.78 2.72
CA THR A 137 -4.57 -6.03 2.96
C THR A 137 -4.30 -5.04 1.85
N ILE A 138 -3.66 -3.92 2.19
CA ILE A 138 -3.16 -2.93 1.25
C ILE A 138 -1.69 -2.65 1.60
N GLY A 139 -0.80 -2.89 0.65
CA GLY A 139 0.60 -2.48 0.71
C GLY A 139 0.81 -1.18 -0.06
N ILE A 140 1.45 -0.20 0.56
CA ILE A 140 1.80 1.08 -0.04
C ILE A 140 3.29 1.08 -0.32
N CYS A 141 3.69 1.15 -1.59
CA CYS A 141 5.09 1.30 -1.97
C CYS A 141 5.45 2.79 -1.93
N LEU A 142 6.05 3.24 -0.81
CA LEU A 142 6.32 4.66 -0.54
C LEU A 142 7.26 5.29 -1.57
N ASP A 143 8.14 4.49 -2.14
CA ASP A 143 9.07 4.86 -3.20
C ASP A 143 8.39 5.31 -4.51
N LYS A 144 7.09 5.05 -4.67
CA LYS A 144 6.27 5.53 -5.81
C LYS A 144 5.65 6.90 -5.59
N TYR A 145 5.85 7.52 -4.43
CA TYR A 145 5.18 8.76 -4.04
C TYR A 145 6.14 9.82 -3.50
N LEU A 146 7.38 9.88 -4.04
CA LEU A 146 8.41 10.82 -3.62
C LEU A 146 8.26 12.23 -4.21
N GLY A 147 7.28 12.44 -5.09
CA GLY A 147 6.98 13.72 -5.72
C GLY A 147 7.10 13.68 -7.25
N GLU A 148 6.30 14.51 -7.94
CA GLU A 148 6.25 14.52 -9.40
C GLU A 148 7.60 14.84 -10.06
N ASP A 149 8.43 15.65 -9.40
CA ASP A 149 9.75 16.09 -9.88
C ASP A 149 10.89 15.19 -9.36
N TYR A 150 10.59 14.04 -8.72
CA TYR A 150 11.65 13.18 -8.21
C TYR A 150 12.56 12.72 -9.36
N PRO A 151 13.90 12.94 -9.26
CA PRO A 151 14.82 12.82 -10.42
C PRO A 151 14.81 11.43 -11.07
N LEU A 152 14.61 10.38 -10.27
CA LEU A 152 14.59 9.00 -10.78
C LEU A 152 13.35 8.74 -11.63
N TYR A 153 12.20 9.34 -11.31
CA TYR A 153 10.97 9.15 -12.05
C TYR A 153 11.07 9.63 -13.49
N THR A 154 11.74 10.76 -13.71
CA THR A 154 11.90 11.34 -15.06
C THR A 154 12.67 10.44 -16.02
N LYS A 155 13.41 9.44 -15.52
CA LYS A 155 14.14 8.46 -16.33
C LYS A 155 13.25 7.30 -16.81
N TYR A 156 12.20 6.96 -16.06
CA TYR A 156 11.42 5.73 -16.28
C TYR A 156 9.96 6.00 -16.59
N TYR A 157 9.43 7.18 -16.26
CA TYR A 157 8.01 7.50 -16.40
C TYR A 157 7.77 8.74 -17.24
N SER A 158 6.64 8.78 -17.93
CA SER A 158 6.18 9.98 -18.62
C SER A 158 5.79 11.07 -17.62
N LYS A 159 5.83 12.33 -18.06
CA LYS A 159 5.38 13.48 -17.24
C LYS A 159 3.97 13.31 -16.68
N ASN A 160 3.06 12.68 -17.45
CA ASN A 160 1.70 12.44 -16.99
C ASN A 160 1.62 11.41 -15.88
N GLN A 161 2.48 10.38 -15.91
CA GLN A 161 2.56 9.41 -14.82
C GLN A 161 3.18 10.04 -13.56
N CYS A 162 4.24 10.83 -13.70
CA CYS A 162 4.89 11.49 -12.56
C CYS A 162 3.93 12.39 -11.76
N LYS A 163 2.95 13.04 -12.40
CA LYS A 163 1.97 13.92 -11.74
C LYS A 163 1.21 13.26 -10.59
N THR A 164 0.99 11.96 -10.65
CA THR A 164 0.28 11.21 -9.62
C THR A 164 1.21 10.47 -8.65
N MET A 165 2.53 10.65 -8.81
CA MET A 165 3.54 9.98 -7.98
C MET A 165 3.97 10.87 -6.80
N SER A 166 3.01 11.44 -6.09
CA SER A 166 3.25 12.30 -4.93
C SER A 166 2.34 11.92 -3.76
N ARG A 167 2.73 12.38 -2.57
CA ARG A 167 2.14 12.00 -1.28
C ARG A 167 0.61 12.11 -1.22
N GLU A 168 0.03 13.11 -1.86
CA GLU A 168 -1.41 13.34 -1.88
C GLU A 168 -2.21 12.26 -2.61
N TYR A 169 -1.58 11.51 -3.52
CA TYR A 169 -2.23 10.43 -4.26
C TYR A 169 -2.28 9.09 -3.51
N ILE A 170 -1.55 8.92 -2.40
CA ILE A 170 -1.53 7.67 -1.63
C ILE A 170 -2.95 7.25 -1.22
N VAL A 171 -3.73 8.17 -0.64
CA VAL A 171 -5.07 7.85 -0.13
C VAL A 171 -6.07 7.57 -1.25
N PRO A 172 -6.18 8.40 -2.30
CA PRO A 172 -7.01 8.09 -3.47
C PRO A 172 -6.64 6.76 -4.13
N ASP A 173 -5.35 6.47 -4.29
CA ASP A 173 -4.89 5.22 -4.90
C ASP A 173 -5.23 4.00 -4.02
N CYS A 174 -4.99 4.06 -2.71
CA CYS A 174 -5.40 3.01 -1.79
C CYS A 174 -6.90 2.69 -1.92
N LEU A 175 -7.74 3.72 -1.93
CA LEU A 175 -9.19 3.54 -2.05
C LEU A 175 -9.57 3.01 -3.43
N SER A 176 -9.01 3.56 -4.50
CA SER A 176 -9.28 3.16 -5.88
C SER A 176 -8.94 1.69 -6.12
N PHE A 177 -7.71 1.27 -5.80
CA PHE A 177 -7.26 -0.11 -6.02
C PHE A 177 -8.03 -1.10 -5.13
N TYR A 178 -8.33 -0.72 -3.89
CA TYR A 178 -9.11 -1.57 -3.01
C TYR A 178 -10.56 -1.72 -3.49
N LEU A 179 -11.21 -0.64 -3.93
CA LEU A 179 -12.56 -0.71 -4.51
C LEU A 179 -12.58 -1.56 -5.77
N LEU A 180 -11.59 -1.43 -6.66
CA LEU A 180 -11.47 -2.29 -7.83
C LEU A 180 -11.34 -3.77 -7.47
N SER A 181 -10.67 -4.11 -6.37
CA SER A 181 -10.51 -5.48 -5.92
C SER A 181 -11.80 -6.10 -5.37
N ILE A 182 -12.64 -5.31 -4.69
CA ILE A 182 -13.91 -5.80 -4.10
C ILE A 182 -15.11 -5.66 -5.02
N TYR A 183 -15.05 -4.78 -6.02
CA TYR A 183 -16.07 -4.57 -7.04
C TYR A 183 -15.54 -4.97 -8.43
N GLN A 184 -15.01 -6.18 -8.52
CA GLN A 184 -14.47 -6.70 -9.78
C GLN A 184 -15.54 -6.76 -10.87
N MET A 185 -15.16 -6.39 -12.10
CA MET A 185 -16.03 -6.57 -13.27
C MET A 185 -15.94 -8.02 -13.76
N PRO A 186 -17.05 -8.78 -13.73
CA PRO A 186 -17.05 -10.15 -14.24
C PRO A 186 -16.71 -10.17 -15.74
N ASN A 187 -15.90 -11.17 -16.15
CA ASN A 187 -15.49 -11.36 -17.54
C ASN A 187 -14.83 -10.11 -18.16
N PHE A 188 -13.95 -9.45 -17.40
CA PHE A 188 -13.31 -8.18 -17.77
C PHE A 188 -12.72 -8.19 -19.20
N ASP A 189 -12.04 -9.27 -19.58
CA ASP A 189 -11.39 -9.40 -20.90
C ASP A 189 -12.38 -9.40 -22.07
N GLN A 190 -13.62 -9.85 -21.82
CA GLN A 190 -14.69 -9.93 -22.82
C GLN A 190 -15.55 -8.67 -22.88
N ARG A 191 -15.33 -7.69 -21.99
CA ARG A 191 -16.09 -6.46 -21.95
C ARG A 191 -15.61 -5.44 -22.97
N SER A 192 -16.54 -4.67 -23.48
CA SER A 192 -16.23 -3.53 -24.36
C SER A 192 -15.44 -2.46 -23.59
N GLN A 193 -14.67 -1.64 -24.32
CA GLN A 193 -13.95 -0.52 -23.71
C GLN A 193 -14.90 0.43 -22.96
N GLN A 194 -16.09 0.72 -23.53
CA GLN A 194 -17.09 1.56 -22.91
C GLN A 194 -17.59 1.03 -21.56
N GLU A 195 -17.78 -0.29 -21.42
CA GLU A 195 -18.16 -0.91 -20.14
C GLU A 195 -17.02 -0.80 -19.10
N LYS A 196 -15.78 -1.00 -19.55
CA LYS A 196 -14.59 -0.83 -18.70
C LYS A 196 -14.45 0.61 -18.22
N ASP A 197 -14.60 1.57 -19.11
CA ASP A 197 -14.51 3.01 -18.78
C ASP A 197 -15.63 3.43 -17.82
N LEU A 198 -16.86 2.93 -18.03
CA LEU A 198 -17.98 3.17 -17.12
C LEU A 198 -17.72 2.58 -15.71
N HIS A 199 -17.14 1.39 -15.66
CA HIS A 199 -16.80 0.76 -14.39
C HIS A 199 -15.73 1.57 -13.64
N MET A 200 -14.67 1.97 -14.33
CA MET A 200 -13.63 2.85 -13.77
C MET A 200 -14.22 4.19 -13.32
N GLY A 201 -15.08 4.79 -14.11
CA GLY A 201 -15.77 6.03 -13.76
C GLY A 201 -16.60 5.93 -12.47
N LYS A 202 -17.27 4.80 -12.24
CA LYS A 202 -17.99 4.53 -10.97
C LYS A 202 -17.05 4.46 -9.78
N VAL A 203 -15.91 3.79 -9.93
CA VAL A 203 -14.89 3.71 -8.85
C VAL A 203 -14.33 5.10 -8.56
N MET A 204 -13.94 5.85 -9.60
CA MET A 204 -13.40 7.21 -9.44
C MET A 204 -14.44 8.17 -8.81
N TYR A 205 -15.71 8.02 -9.12
CA TYR A 205 -16.79 8.79 -8.48
C TYR A 205 -16.91 8.47 -6.98
N ALA A 206 -16.71 7.21 -6.59
CA ALA A 206 -16.76 6.80 -5.18
C ALA A 206 -15.52 7.23 -4.38
N VAL A 207 -14.39 7.54 -5.06
CA VAL A 207 -13.13 8.00 -4.44
C VAL A 207 -13.16 9.51 -4.17
N ASN A 208 -13.86 10.29 -4.97
CA ASN A 208 -13.99 11.75 -4.83
C ASN A 208 -15.11 12.17 -3.87
#